data_383bb683a348dd53da8a47d1b07a67c1
#
_entry.id   383bb683a348dd53da8a47d1b07a67c1
#
_cell.length_a   1.000
_cell.length_b   1.000
_cell.length_c   1.000
_cell.angle_alpha   90.00
_cell.angle_beta   90.00
_cell.angle_gamma   90.00
#
_symmetry.space_group_name_H-M   'P 1'
#
loop_
_entity.id
_entity.type
_entity.pdbx_description
1 polymer ?
#
loop_
_entity_poly.entity_id
_entity_poly.type
_entity_poly.pdbx_seq_one_letter_code
_entity_poly.pdbx_strand_id
1 'polypeptide(L)'
;MDGLKLRSATPFDSEFAFQTKKAAFKQYVERIWGWNEEEQRRLHLKRFSSQEFSVIQLSGVDVGIMAIVKEPDCVNINQIFILPKYQGKGIGTACVRQVVDDAATTKLSVKLQALKVNNRAIAFFQKLGFKKIGESGTHVRMERPL
;
A
#
# COMPACT_ATOMS: atom_id res chain seq x y z
N MET A 1 4.75 -9.96 -14.41
CA MET A 1 6.17 -9.80 -14.00
C MET A 1 6.69 -11.12 -13.48
N ASP A 2 7.73 -11.61 -14.10
CA ASP A 2 8.28 -12.91 -13.70
C ASP A 2 8.91 -12.85 -12.31
N GLY A 3 8.68 -13.91 -11.54
CA GLY A 3 9.22 -14.03 -10.20
C GLY A 3 8.49 -13.24 -9.13
N LEU A 4 7.45 -12.48 -9.49
CA LEU A 4 6.66 -11.73 -8.53
C LEU A 4 5.67 -12.65 -7.82
N LYS A 5 5.64 -12.54 -6.48
CA LYS A 5 4.72 -13.33 -5.65
C LYS A 5 4.25 -12.48 -4.48
N LEU A 6 2.96 -12.59 -4.18
CA LEU A 6 2.37 -12.04 -2.96
C LEU A 6 2.12 -13.21 -2.02
N ARG A 7 2.85 -13.28 -0.93
CA ARG A 7 2.60 -14.31 0.09
C ARG A 7 1.93 -13.71 1.31
N SER A 8 1.03 -14.46 1.93
CA SER A 8 0.40 -14.02 3.17
C SER A 8 1.46 -13.81 4.24
N ALA A 9 1.37 -12.67 4.94
CA ALA A 9 2.28 -12.38 6.03
C ALA A 9 2.00 -13.26 7.25
N THR A 10 3.04 -13.60 7.97
CA THR A 10 2.97 -14.29 9.26
C THR A 10 3.42 -13.33 10.36
N PRO A 11 3.22 -13.66 11.66
CA PRO A 11 3.72 -12.80 12.73
C PRO A 11 5.22 -12.49 12.65
N PHE A 12 6.02 -13.37 12.04
CA PHE A 12 7.45 -13.14 11.83
C PHE A 12 7.75 -12.02 10.85
N ASP A 13 6.77 -11.60 10.03
CA ASP A 13 6.94 -10.55 9.04
C ASP A 13 6.64 -9.14 9.58
N SER A 14 6.19 -9.03 10.82
CA SER A 14 5.76 -7.75 11.39
C SER A 14 6.87 -6.71 11.38
N GLU A 15 8.07 -7.08 11.80
CA GLU A 15 9.19 -6.13 11.84
C GLU A 15 9.62 -5.72 10.41
N PHE A 16 9.66 -6.66 9.48
CA PHE A 16 9.95 -6.35 8.08
C PHE A 16 8.92 -5.36 7.52
N ALA A 17 7.64 -5.58 7.80
CA ALA A 17 6.57 -4.69 7.34
C ALA A 17 6.73 -3.28 7.91
N PHE A 18 7.05 -3.16 9.19
CA PHE A 18 7.28 -1.86 9.83
C PHE A 18 8.49 -1.14 9.24
N GLN A 19 9.61 -1.84 9.07
CA GLN A 19 10.83 -1.25 8.53
C GLN A 19 10.66 -0.85 7.06
N THR A 20 9.91 -1.62 6.28
CA THR A 20 9.61 -1.29 4.89
C THR A 20 8.78 -0.02 4.79
N LYS A 21 7.74 0.11 5.60
CA LYS A 21 6.94 1.33 5.68
C LYS A 21 7.80 2.52 6.09
N LYS A 22 8.62 2.36 7.11
CA LYS A 22 9.52 3.42 7.59
C LYS A 22 10.45 3.88 6.47
N ALA A 23 11.10 2.94 5.77
CA ALA A 23 12.05 3.27 4.70
C ALA A 23 11.38 4.01 3.53
N ALA A 24 10.16 3.64 3.18
CA ALA A 24 9.48 4.20 2.00
C ALA A 24 8.60 5.43 2.31
N PHE A 25 8.15 5.58 3.55
CA PHE A 25 7.05 6.49 3.86
C PHE A 25 7.35 7.52 4.94
N LYS A 26 8.34 7.29 5.79
CA LYS A 26 8.66 8.19 6.91
C LYS A 26 8.79 9.65 6.49
N GLN A 27 9.46 9.92 5.36
CA GLN A 27 9.68 11.28 4.88
C GLN A 27 8.37 12.06 4.69
N TYR A 28 7.29 11.41 4.29
CA TYR A 28 5.99 12.06 4.07
C TYR A 28 5.26 12.31 5.38
N VAL A 29 5.32 11.35 6.31
CA VAL A 29 4.72 11.48 7.64
C VAL A 29 5.40 12.61 8.41
N GLU A 30 6.73 12.71 8.33
CA GLU A 30 7.50 13.77 8.99
C GLU A 30 7.07 15.16 8.54
N ARG A 31 6.72 15.32 7.26
CA ARG A 31 6.33 16.62 6.70
C ARG A 31 4.99 17.14 7.24
N ILE A 32 4.16 16.26 7.78
CA ILE A 32 2.82 16.63 8.27
C ILE A 32 2.78 16.61 9.79
N TRP A 33 3.27 15.54 10.43
CA TRP A 33 3.10 15.29 11.86
C TRP A 33 4.41 15.11 12.63
N GLY A 34 5.54 14.99 11.94
CA GLY A 34 6.76 14.48 12.53
C GLY A 34 6.70 12.94 12.63
N TRP A 35 7.82 12.34 12.99
CA TRP A 35 7.88 10.88 13.15
C TRP A 35 8.15 10.53 14.61
N ASN A 36 7.18 9.91 15.26
CA ASN A 36 7.32 9.34 16.59
C ASN A 36 7.38 7.82 16.44
N GLU A 37 8.55 7.25 16.67
CA GLU A 37 8.80 5.82 16.44
C GLU A 37 7.86 4.93 17.27
N GLU A 38 7.71 5.25 18.55
CA GLU A 38 6.88 4.48 19.47
C GLU A 38 5.42 4.48 19.05
N GLU A 39 4.89 5.65 18.70
CA GLU A 39 3.52 5.80 18.22
C GLU A 39 3.30 5.06 16.89
N GLN A 40 4.26 5.15 15.97
CA GLN A 40 4.16 4.46 14.69
C GLN A 40 4.21 2.95 14.86
N ARG A 41 5.00 2.44 15.80
CA ARG A 41 5.03 1.01 16.11
C ARG A 41 3.70 0.54 16.70
N ARG A 42 3.12 1.32 17.57
CA ARG A 42 1.82 1.02 18.19
C ARG A 42 0.73 0.91 17.11
N LEU A 43 0.67 1.88 16.21
CA LEU A 43 -0.28 1.87 15.09
C LEU A 43 -0.05 0.69 14.16
N HIS A 44 1.21 0.39 13.87
CA HIS A 44 1.57 -0.75 13.03
C HIS A 44 1.09 -2.07 13.62
N LEU A 45 1.35 -2.32 14.89
CA LEU A 45 0.94 -3.57 15.54
C LEU A 45 -0.57 -3.75 15.49
N LYS A 46 -1.32 -2.68 15.72
CA LYS A 46 -2.78 -2.70 15.64
C LYS A 46 -3.27 -3.06 14.23
N ARG A 47 -2.68 -2.43 13.21
CA ARG A 47 -3.05 -2.68 11.80
C ARG A 47 -2.63 -4.07 11.35
N PHE A 48 -1.43 -4.50 11.75
CA PHE A 48 -0.89 -5.80 11.36
C PHE A 48 -1.75 -6.96 11.86
N SER A 49 -2.36 -6.81 13.03
CA SER A 49 -3.24 -7.83 13.62
C SER A 49 -4.66 -7.79 13.05
N SER A 50 -5.10 -6.68 12.44
CA SER A 50 -6.49 -6.47 12.01
C SER A 50 -6.70 -6.39 10.50
N GLN A 51 -5.63 -6.24 9.72
CA GLN A 51 -5.71 -6.14 8.26
C GLN A 51 -5.00 -7.31 7.60
N GLU A 52 -5.35 -7.56 6.33
CA GLU A 52 -4.74 -8.62 5.54
C GLU A 52 -3.43 -8.10 4.92
N PHE A 53 -2.30 -8.50 5.53
CA PHE A 53 -0.98 -8.15 5.03
C PHE A 53 -0.40 -9.23 4.14
N SER A 54 0.25 -8.81 3.07
CA SER A 54 1.05 -9.67 2.19
C SER A 54 2.47 -9.13 2.11
N VAL A 55 3.43 -10.04 2.03
CA VAL A 55 4.81 -9.70 1.70
C VAL A 55 4.97 -9.84 0.19
N ILE A 56 5.50 -8.78 -0.43
CA ILE A 56 5.79 -8.78 -1.87
C ILE A 56 7.18 -9.36 -2.06
N GLN A 57 7.27 -10.44 -2.83
CA GLN A 57 8.53 -11.09 -3.14
C GLN A 57 8.85 -10.99 -4.63
N LEU A 58 10.11 -10.77 -4.94
CA LEU A 58 10.62 -10.85 -6.30
C LEU A 58 11.76 -11.87 -6.32
N SER A 59 11.53 -12.99 -7.02
CA SER A 59 12.50 -14.10 -7.11
C SER A 59 12.99 -14.56 -5.73
N GLY A 60 12.05 -14.71 -4.79
CA GLY A 60 12.34 -15.19 -3.44
C GLY A 60 12.86 -14.15 -2.47
N VAL A 61 13.03 -12.90 -2.89
CA VAL A 61 13.50 -11.79 -2.03
C VAL A 61 12.32 -10.95 -1.58
N ASP A 62 12.23 -10.65 -0.29
CA ASP A 62 11.21 -9.77 0.26
C ASP A 62 11.54 -8.32 -0.13
N VAL A 63 10.69 -7.70 -0.95
CA VAL A 63 10.95 -6.37 -1.52
C VAL A 63 9.93 -5.32 -1.11
N GLY A 64 8.82 -5.72 -0.50
CA GLY A 64 7.77 -4.79 -0.11
C GLY A 64 6.66 -5.45 0.67
N ILE A 65 5.67 -4.64 1.02
CA ILE A 65 4.47 -5.09 1.73
C ILE A 65 3.24 -4.46 1.12
N MET A 66 2.11 -5.14 1.29
CA MET A 66 0.81 -4.61 0.92
C MET A 66 -0.22 -5.01 1.97
N ALA A 67 -1.12 -4.09 2.32
CA ALA A 67 -2.24 -4.39 3.20
C ALA A 67 -3.54 -3.98 2.52
N ILE A 68 -4.49 -4.88 2.47
CA ILE A 68 -5.81 -4.63 1.89
C ILE A 68 -6.90 -4.89 2.92
N VAL A 69 -8.02 -4.19 2.76
CA VAL A 69 -9.25 -4.44 3.53
C VAL A 69 -10.38 -4.60 2.54
N LYS A 70 -11.03 -5.76 2.59
CA LYS A 70 -12.17 -6.05 1.72
C LYS A 70 -13.44 -5.58 2.40
N GLU A 71 -14.24 -4.82 1.66
CA GLU A 71 -15.55 -4.33 2.11
C GLU A 71 -16.63 -4.86 1.16
N PRO A 72 -17.92 -4.76 1.53
CA PRO A 72 -18.99 -5.31 0.68
C PRO A 72 -19.02 -4.76 -0.75
N ASP A 73 -18.64 -3.50 -0.94
CA ASP A 73 -18.75 -2.80 -2.22
C ASP A 73 -17.41 -2.40 -2.84
N CYS A 74 -16.30 -2.59 -2.15
CA CYS A 74 -14.99 -2.23 -2.66
C CYS A 74 -13.86 -2.98 -1.96
N VAL A 75 -12.66 -2.90 -2.55
CA VAL A 75 -11.42 -3.33 -1.91
C VAL A 75 -10.60 -2.08 -1.63
N ASN A 76 -10.18 -1.90 -0.38
CA ASN A 76 -9.30 -0.80 -0.01
C ASN A 76 -7.85 -1.26 0.01
N ILE A 77 -6.98 -0.56 -0.69
CA ILE A 77 -5.53 -0.71 -0.53
C ILE A 77 -5.12 0.24 0.58
N ASN A 78 -4.90 -0.28 1.79
CA ASN A 78 -4.54 0.53 2.94
C ASN A 78 -3.05 0.85 2.99
N GLN A 79 -2.21 -0.06 2.53
CA GLN A 79 -0.77 0.15 2.44
C GLN A 79 -0.22 -0.57 1.22
N ILE A 80 0.70 0.08 0.52
CA ILE A 80 1.59 -0.56 -0.44
C ILE A 80 2.92 0.20 -0.39
N PHE A 81 3.97 -0.50 0.03
CA PHE A 81 5.30 0.07 0.17
C PHE A 81 6.33 -0.87 -0.41
N ILE A 82 7.15 -0.33 -1.31
CA ILE A 82 8.28 -1.04 -1.91
C ILE A 82 9.55 -0.46 -1.30
N LEU A 83 10.48 -1.32 -0.89
CA LEU A 83 11.78 -0.86 -0.41
C LEU A 83 12.43 0.05 -1.46
N PRO A 84 13.06 1.17 -1.05
CA PRO A 84 13.58 2.17 -1.99
C PRO A 84 14.44 1.60 -3.12
N LYS A 85 15.31 0.64 -2.81
CA LYS A 85 16.20 0.07 -3.84
C LYS A 85 15.48 -0.76 -4.91
N TYR A 86 14.24 -1.13 -4.66
CA TYR A 86 13.42 -1.90 -5.61
C TYR A 86 12.35 -1.05 -6.29
N GLN A 87 12.27 0.24 -5.99
CA GLN A 87 11.31 1.13 -6.64
C GLN A 87 11.73 1.43 -8.08
N GLY A 88 10.75 1.85 -8.90
CA GLY A 88 11.00 2.19 -10.29
C GLY A 88 11.23 0.99 -11.22
N LYS A 89 10.85 -0.22 -10.79
CA LYS A 89 11.04 -1.47 -11.56
C LYS A 89 9.72 -2.12 -11.98
N GLY A 90 8.59 -1.45 -11.77
CA GLY A 90 7.29 -1.97 -12.14
C GLY A 90 6.64 -2.91 -11.13
N ILE A 91 7.26 -3.13 -9.96
CA ILE A 91 6.73 -4.04 -8.93
C ILE A 91 5.40 -3.52 -8.39
N GLY A 92 5.34 -2.25 -8.01
CA GLY A 92 4.12 -1.64 -7.49
C GLY A 92 2.98 -1.68 -8.51
N THR A 93 3.27 -1.39 -9.76
CA THR A 93 2.30 -1.46 -10.86
C THR A 93 1.71 -2.87 -10.98
N ALA A 94 2.56 -3.89 -10.98
CA ALA A 94 2.10 -5.28 -11.08
C ALA A 94 1.22 -5.68 -9.90
N CYS A 95 1.59 -5.27 -8.68
CA CYS A 95 0.80 -5.57 -7.47
C CYS A 95 -0.57 -4.90 -7.50
N VAL A 96 -0.63 -3.61 -7.85
CA VAL A 96 -1.89 -2.87 -7.90
C VAL A 96 -2.81 -3.44 -8.99
N ARG A 97 -2.26 -3.77 -10.16
CA ARG A 97 -3.04 -4.40 -11.23
C ARG A 97 -3.64 -5.72 -10.81
N GLN A 98 -2.89 -6.53 -10.04
CA GLN A 98 -3.42 -7.78 -9.51
C GLN A 98 -4.61 -7.54 -8.59
N VAL A 99 -4.53 -6.55 -7.71
CA VAL A 99 -5.65 -6.20 -6.82
C VAL A 99 -6.87 -5.75 -7.63
N VAL A 100 -6.65 -4.90 -8.64
CA VAL A 100 -7.74 -4.41 -9.51
C VAL A 100 -8.40 -5.57 -10.26
N ASP A 101 -7.61 -6.46 -10.83
CA ASP A 101 -8.11 -7.60 -11.59
C ASP A 101 -8.89 -8.56 -10.67
N ASP A 102 -8.37 -8.87 -9.51
CA ASP A 102 -9.04 -9.73 -8.52
C ASP A 102 -10.36 -9.11 -8.06
N ALA A 103 -10.38 -7.81 -7.78
CA ALA A 103 -11.58 -7.09 -7.39
C ALA A 103 -12.63 -7.11 -8.50
N ALA A 104 -12.22 -6.99 -9.75
CA ALA A 104 -13.12 -7.02 -10.90
C ALA A 104 -13.85 -8.36 -11.03
N THR A 105 -13.23 -9.47 -10.63
CA THR A 105 -13.88 -10.80 -10.67
C THR A 105 -15.11 -10.87 -9.78
N THR A 106 -15.15 -10.08 -8.72
CA THR A 106 -16.30 -9.97 -7.80
C THR A 106 -17.06 -8.66 -7.99
N LYS A 107 -16.82 -7.94 -9.07
CA LYS A 107 -17.48 -6.67 -9.44
C LYS A 107 -17.28 -5.58 -8.37
N LEU A 108 -16.10 -5.50 -7.80
CA LEU A 108 -15.73 -4.49 -6.81
C LEU A 108 -14.78 -3.47 -7.41
N SER A 109 -14.97 -2.21 -7.05
CA SER A 109 -13.99 -1.16 -7.32
C SER A 109 -12.85 -1.22 -6.29
N VAL A 110 -11.75 -0.51 -6.56
CA VAL A 110 -10.62 -0.41 -5.64
C VAL A 110 -10.49 1.04 -5.19
N LYS A 111 -10.37 1.24 -3.88
CA LYS A 111 -10.22 2.57 -3.27
C LYS A 111 -8.94 2.63 -2.46
N LEU A 112 -8.44 3.84 -2.28
CA LEU A 112 -7.29 4.11 -1.44
C LEU A 112 -7.26 5.56 -1.01
N GLN A 113 -6.36 5.86 -0.06
CA GLN A 113 -6.03 7.22 0.33
C GLN A 113 -4.53 7.43 0.18
N ALA A 114 -4.14 8.61 -0.28
CA ALA A 114 -2.75 9.02 -0.36
C ALA A 114 -2.59 10.35 0.34
N LEU A 115 -1.44 10.57 0.98
CA LEU A 115 -1.13 11.86 1.58
C LEU A 115 -1.00 12.92 0.48
N LYS A 116 -1.59 14.09 0.69
CA LYS A 116 -1.52 15.21 -0.27
C LYS A 116 -0.08 15.60 -0.61
N VAL A 117 0.83 15.47 0.34
CA VAL A 117 2.26 15.79 0.13
C VAL A 117 2.99 14.73 -0.69
N ASN A 118 2.38 13.56 -0.89
CA ASN A 118 3.00 12.46 -1.64
C ASN A 118 2.59 12.52 -3.11
N ASN A 119 3.10 13.51 -3.83
CA ASN A 119 2.78 13.72 -5.24
C ASN A 119 3.18 12.52 -6.11
N ARG A 120 4.24 11.83 -5.75
CA ARG A 120 4.72 10.66 -6.47
C ARG A 120 3.69 9.52 -6.44
N ALA A 121 3.14 9.24 -5.26
CA ALA A 121 2.11 8.22 -5.11
C ALA A 121 0.83 8.60 -5.86
N ILE A 122 0.38 9.86 -5.73
CA ILE A 122 -0.82 10.33 -6.43
C ILE A 122 -0.65 10.16 -7.94
N ALA A 123 0.47 10.59 -8.51
CA ALA A 123 0.74 10.44 -9.93
C ALA A 123 0.79 8.96 -10.36
N PHE A 124 1.39 8.11 -9.52
CA PHE A 124 1.46 6.67 -9.75
C PHE A 124 0.06 6.06 -9.87
N PHE A 125 -0.83 6.35 -8.92
CA PHE A 125 -2.19 5.81 -8.95
C PHE A 125 -3.03 6.40 -10.08
N GLN A 126 -2.84 7.68 -10.41
CA GLN A 126 -3.53 8.28 -11.57
C GLN A 126 -3.19 7.55 -12.86
N LYS A 127 -1.94 7.18 -13.07
CA LYS A 127 -1.52 6.41 -14.25
C LYS A 127 -2.18 5.03 -14.32
N LEU A 128 -2.56 4.48 -13.17
CA LEU A 128 -3.25 3.18 -13.10
C LEU A 128 -4.77 3.31 -13.18
N GLY A 129 -5.29 4.50 -13.49
CA GLY A 129 -6.71 4.72 -13.69
C GLY A 129 -7.47 5.11 -12.43
N PHE A 130 -6.78 5.40 -11.32
CA PHE A 130 -7.42 5.91 -10.12
C PHE A 130 -7.76 7.38 -10.30
N LYS A 131 -8.95 7.76 -9.84
CA LYS A 131 -9.45 9.14 -9.91
C LYS A 131 -9.73 9.64 -8.51
N LYS A 132 -9.49 10.93 -8.29
CA LYS A 132 -9.84 11.59 -7.03
C LYS A 132 -11.35 11.58 -6.85
N ILE A 133 -11.80 11.11 -5.69
CA ILE A 133 -13.22 11.10 -5.31
C ILE A 133 -13.51 11.96 -4.08
N GLY A 134 -12.49 12.48 -3.42
CA GLY A 134 -12.64 13.36 -2.26
C GLY A 134 -11.30 13.68 -1.66
N GLU A 135 -11.32 14.51 -0.62
CA GLU A 135 -10.11 14.88 0.10
C GLU A 135 -10.42 15.36 1.52
N SER A 136 -9.43 15.27 2.38
CA SER A 136 -9.41 15.88 3.71
C SER A 136 -8.28 16.92 3.76
N GLY A 137 -7.98 17.44 4.96
CA GLY A 137 -6.83 18.34 5.13
C GLY A 137 -5.49 17.72 4.79
N THR A 138 -5.35 16.40 4.94
CA THR A 138 -4.09 15.68 4.78
C THR A 138 -4.08 14.63 3.68
N HIS A 139 -5.24 14.12 3.28
CA HIS A 139 -5.36 12.98 2.36
C HIS A 139 -6.19 13.31 1.11
N VAL A 140 -5.84 12.64 0.02
CA VAL A 140 -6.67 12.52 -1.19
C VAL A 140 -7.25 11.11 -1.21
N ARG A 141 -8.56 11.01 -1.41
CA ARG A 141 -9.23 9.71 -1.62
C ARG A 141 -9.35 9.46 -3.10
N MET A 142 -9.03 8.24 -3.52
CA MET A 142 -9.00 7.86 -4.92
C MET A 142 -9.72 6.54 -5.13
N GLU A 143 -10.27 6.38 -6.32
CA GLU A 143 -10.98 5.17 -6.73
C GLU A 143 -10.62 4.78 -8.16
N ARG A 144 -10.37 3.49 -8.34
CA ARG A 144 -10.34 2.85 -9.65
C ARG A 144 -11.71 2.21 -9.85
N PRO A 145 -12.62 2.83 -10.61
CA PRO A 145 -13.95 2.29 -10.80
C PRO A 145 -13.91 1.01 -11.66
N LEU A 146 -14.98 0.27 -11.59
CA LEU A 146 -15.18 -0.90 -12.43
C LEU A 146 -15.19 -0.56 -13.92
#